data_d1aec51e617fe5f4f8f4d919929fda0e
#
_entry.id   d1aec51e617fe5f4f8f4d919929fda0e
#
_cell.length_a   1.000
_cell.length_b   1.000
_cell.length_c   1.000
_cell.angle_alpha   90.00
_cell.angle_beta   90.00
_cell.angle_gamma   90.00
#
_symmetry.space_group_name_H-M   'P 1'
#
loop_
_entity.id
_entity.type
_entity.pdbx_description
1 polymer ?
#
loop_
_entity_poly.entity_id
_entity_poly.type
_entity_poly.pdbx_seq_one_letter_code
_entity_poly.pdbx_strand_id
1 'polypeptide(L)'
;MCTLCDDPRMARRAMFAGGAGLLASSLVAPAMAQGSAAAPATPDAALQALVEGNARYAADQPRQRDFSARRVALAQGQSPFAAVLGCADSRVAPELAFDQNPGDLFVVRVAGNFVTTEGMGSLEFGAAVLGTKLILVLGHTSCGAVNATVDALRQGSNALPGNIAGLVTAMKPGIEPAMAGPGGDELTRRALVSNVRHNVRALETASPILMGLIARRELAVRGGIYDLATGRVELV
;
A
#
# COMPACT_ATOMS: atom_id res chain seq x y z
N MET A 1 -8.77 40.77 -30.48
CA MET A 1 -7.91 41.81 -31.07
C MET A 1 -6.84 42.13 -30.06
N CYS A 2 -5.67 41.54 -30.21
CA CYS A 2 -4.51 41.80 -29.38
C CYS A 2 -3.39 42.24 -30.31
N THR A 3 -3.11 43.55 -30.29
CA THR A 3 -2.15 44.27 -31.11
C THR A 3 -0.83 44.34 -30.35
N LEU A 4 0.07 43.38 -30.55
CA LEU A 4 1.48 43.48 -30.14
C LEU A 4 2.31 42.36 -30.82
N CYS A 5 2.34 42.39 -32.15
CA CYS A 5 3.31 41.63 -32.94
C CYS A 5 3.64 42.47 -34.18
N ASP A 6 4.55 43.44 -34.02
CA ASP A 6 5.33 44.00 -35.13
C ASP A 6 6.34 45.00 -34.57
N ASP A 7 7.57 44.55 -34.37
CA ASP A 7 8.74 45.43 -34.37
C ASP A 7 9.95 44.72 -35.03
N PRO A 8 10.24 45.09 -36.32
CA PRO A 8 11.36 44.50 -37.05
C PRO A 8 12.58 45.42 -37.00
N ARG A 9 13.25 45.56 -35.87
CA ARG A 9 14.55 46.27 -35.83
C ARG A 9 15.44 45.72 -34.74
N MET A 10 16.25 44.73 -35.11
CA MET A 10 17.63 44.62 -34.59
C MET A 10 18.47 43.80 -35.54
N ALA A 11 19.10 44.52 -36.45
CA ALA A 11 20.10 43.98 -37.35
C ALA A 11 21.47 43.92 -36.68
N ARG A 12 22.12 42.80 -36.89
CA ARG A 12 23.55 42.58 -37.13
C ARG A 12 24.57 43.43 -36.34
N ARG A 13 25.33 42.76 -35.47
CA ARG A 13 26.77 42.99 -35.35
C ARG A 13 27.50 41.67 -35.13
N ALA A 14 28.19 41.23 -36.14
CA ALA A 14 29.21 40.20 -36.06
C ALA A 14 30.44 40.78 -35.35
N MET A 15 31.01 40.02 -34.38
CA MET A 15 32.40 40.18 -33.99
C MET A 15 32.99 38.79 -33.81
N PHE A 16 33.90 38.46 -34.69
CA PHE A 16 34.81 37.34 -34.58
C PHE A 16 35.80 37.63 -33.45
N ALA A 17 35.93 36.73 -32.48
CA ALA A 17 37.08 36.62 -31.65
C ALA A 17 37.32 35.13 -31.41
N GLY A 18 38.43 34.63 -31.92
CA GLY A 18 38.88 33.25 -31.77
C GLY A 18 39.28 32.97 -30.33
N GLY A 19 38.87 31.81 -29.83
CA GLY A 19 39.32 31.24 -28.59
C GLY A 19 39.26 29.72 -28.70
N ALA A 20 40.46 29.12 -28.67
CA ALA A 20 40.64 27.66 -28.64
C ALA A 20 40.02 27.11 -27.35
N GLY A 21 38.83 26.51 -27.46
CA GLY A 21 38.18 25.83 -26.36
C GLY A 21 38.43 24.34 -26.42
N LEU A 22 39.11 23.82 -25.42
CA LEU A 22 39.25 22.39 -25.13
C LEU A 22 37.90 21.68 -25.16
N LEU A 23 37.74 20.75 -26.08
CA LEU A 23 36.62 19.80 -26.09
C LEU A 23 36.76 18.86 -24.88
N ALA A 24 36.13 19.22 -23.76
CA ALA A 24 35.87 18.30 -22.69
C ALA A 24 34.72 17.35 -23.16
N SER A 25 35.10 16.19 -23.68
CA SER A 25 34.16 15.09 -23.95
C SER A 25 33.61 14.62 -22.62
N SER A 26 32.47 15.17 -22.20
CA SER A 26 31.67 14.59 -21.12
C SER A 26 31.18 13.21 -21.59
N LEU A 27 31.81 12.17 -21.09
CA LEU A 27 31.30 10.80 -21.13
C LEU A 27 29.97 10.80 -20.38
N VAL A 28 28.90 11.01 -21.10
CA VAL A 28 27.55 10.67 -20.59
C VAL A 28 27.56 9.16 -20.47
N ALA A 29 27.79 8.65 -19.27
CA ALA A 29 27.54 7.25 -18.98
C ALA A 29 26.09 6.94 -19.33
N PRO A 30 25.79 5.87 -20.10
CA PRO A 30 24.43 5.49 -20.37
C PRO A 30 23.77 5.21 -19.01
N ALA A 31 22.68 5.91 -18.72
CA ALA A 31 21.81 5.58 -17.60
C ALA A 31 21.40 4.12 -17.80
N MET A 32 21.98 3.24 -16.99
CA MET A 32 21.59 1.83 -16.96
C MET A 32 20.08 1.83 -16.73
N ALA A 33 19.31 1.45 -17.74
CA ALA A 33 17.91 1.16 -17.59
C ALA A 33 17.83 0.13 -16.47
N GLN A 34 17.28 0.53 -15.31
CA GLN A 34 17.06 -0.39 -14.21
C GLN A 34 16.08 -1.43 -14.73
N GLY A 35 16.61 -2.60 -15.09
CA GLY A 35 15.84 -3.72 -15.56
C GLY A 35 14.71 -3.96 -14.55
N SER A 36 13.49 -4.06 -15.03
CA SER A 36 12.35 -4.46 -14.21
C SER A 36 12.73 -5.75 -13.49
N ALA A 37 12.97 -5.68 -12.19
CA ALA A 37 13.21 -6.88 -11.39
C ALA A 37 12.02 -7.82 -11.63
N ALA A 38 12.29 -9.10 -11.84
CA ALA A 38 11.24 -10.09 -12.03
C ALA A 38 10.25 -10.03 -10.85
N ALA A 39 8.97 -10.16 -11.14
CA ALA A 39 7.94 -10.14 -10.10
C ALA A 39 8.20 -11.24 -9.05
N PRO A 40 7.98 -10.98 -7.76
CA PRO A 40 8.15 -11.98 -6.70
C PRO A 40 7.35 -13.25 -6.98
N ALA A 41 8.03 -14.41 -7.05
CA ALA A 41 7.43 -15.69 -7.40
C ALA A 41 7.02 -16.54 -6.19
N THR A 42 7.45 -16.16 -4.98
CA THR A 42 7.17 -16.87 -3.74
C THR A 42 6.58 -15.95 -2.68
N PRO A 43 5.85 -16.49 -1.67
CA PRO A 43 5.34 -15.70 -0.56
C PRO A 43 6.43 -14.90 0.17
N ASP A 44 7.58 -15.49 0.43
CA ASP A 44 8.68 -14.82 1.13
C ASP A 44 9.30 -13.71 0.29
N ALA A 45 9.48 -13.92 -1.02
CA ALA A 45 9.96 -12.89 -1.92
C ALA A 45 8.95 -11.72 -2.04
N ALA A 46 7.64 -12.01 -2.01
CA ALA A 46 6.60 -11.00 -2.00
C ALA A 46 6.64 -10.15 -0.71
N LEU A 47 6.79 -10.79 0.45
CA LEU A 47 6.94 -10.09 1.72
C LEU A 47 8.21 -9.22 1.73
N GLN A 48 9.33 -9.77 1.30
CA GLN A 48 10.59 -9.04 1.22
C GLN A 48 10.48 -7.79 0.32
N ALA A 49 9.83 -7.91 -0.83
CA ALA A 49 9.60 -6.78 -1.73
C ALA A 49 8.79 -5.64 -1.09
N LEU A 50 7.77 -5.99 -0.27
CA LEU A 50 7.01 -5.00 0.50
C LEU A 50 7.87 -4.35 1.60
N VAL A 51 8.62 -5.14 2.36
CA VAL A 51 9.50 -4.64 3.44
C VAL A 51 10.56 -3.69 2.89
N GLU A 52 11.23 -4.06 1.81
CA GLU A 52 12.22 -3.20 1.15
C GLU A 52 11.59 -1.93 0.56
N GLY A 53 10.40 -2.07 -0.03
CA GLY A 53 9.66 -0.93 -0.53
C GLY A 53 9.26 0.05 0.56
N ASN A 54 8.77 -0.45 1.69
CA ASN A 54 8.47 0.39 2.85
C ASN A 54 9.70 1.06 3.46
N ALA A 55 10.84 0.35 3.49
CA ALA A 55 12.09 0.95 3.95
C ALA A 55 12.52 2.15 3.08
N ARG A 56 12.36 2.06 1.74
CA ARG A 56 12.63 3.19 0.84
C ARG A 56 11.65 4.34 1.05
N TYR A 57 10.35 4.04 1.17
CA TYR A 57 9.33 5.04 1.43
C TYR A 57 9.58 5.79 2.75
N ALA A 58 9.84 5.06 3.83
CA ALA A 58 10.10 5.64 5.15
C ALA A 58 11.44 6.41 5.22
N ALA A 59 12.37 6.16 4.29
CA ALA A 59 13.62 6.89 4.15
C ALA A 59 13.54 8.08 3.17
N ASP A 60 12.34 8.38 2.63
CA ASP A 60 12.12 9.38 1.58
C ASP A 60 12.99 9.15 0.32
N GLN A 61 13.17 7.87 -0.05
CA GLN A 61 13.95 7.42 -1.20
C GLN A 61 13.12 6.51 -2.15
N PRO A 62 11.91 6.94 -2.57
CA PRO A 62 11.08 6.13 -3.44
C PRO A 62 11.72 6.00 -4.83
N ARG A 63 11.41 4.90 -5.52
CA ARG A 63 11.85 4.69 -6.90
C ARG A 63 11.18 5.70 -7.84
N GLN A 64 11.91 6.16 -8.84
CA GLN A 64 11.31 6.92 -9.94
C GLN A 64 10.41 6.02 -10.78
N ARG A 65 9.25 6.54 -11.21
CA ARG A 65 8.23 5.79 -11.94
C ARG A 65 7.79 6.53 -13.20
N ASP A 66 7.75 5.81 -14.32
CA ASP A 66 7.04 6.25 -15.53
C ASP A 66 5.67 5.58 -15.56
N PHE A 67 4.65 6.32 -15.17
CA PHE A 67 3.27 5.85 -15.19
C PHE A 67 2.67 5.77 -16.59
N SER A 68 3.21 6.52 -17.57
CA SER A 68 2.63 6.62 -18.90
C SER A 68 2.83 5.33 -19.71
N ALA A 69 4.06 4.86 -19.83
CA ALA A 69 4.39 3.63 -20.53
C ALA A 69 3.76 2.40 -19.85
N ARG A 70 3.82 2.34 -18.51
CA ARG A 70 3.25 1.22 -17.75
C ARG A 70 1.74 1.13 -17.90
N ARG A 71 1.01 2.25 -17.94
CA ARG A 71 -0.46 2.27 -18.09
C ARG A 71 -0.93 1.59 -19.36
N VAL A 72 -0.24 1.79 -20.48
CA VAL A 72 -0.58 1.14 -21.76
C VAL A 72 -0.45 -0.38 -21.65
N ALA A 73 0.61 -0.88 -21.04
CA ALA A 73 0.82 -2.30 -20.82
C ALA A 73 -0.25 -2.90 -19.88
N LEU A 74 -0.56 -2.21 -18.79
CA LEU A 74 -1.55 -2.65 -17.80
C LEU A 74 -2.99 -2.67 -18.33
N ALA A 75 -3.30 -1.92 -19.39
CA ALA A 75 -4.61 -2.00 -20.04
C ALA A 75 -4.90 -3.37 -20.65
N GLN A 76 -3.90 -4.20 -20.90
CA GLN A 76 -4.03 -5.55 -21.47
C GLN A 76 -4.20 -6.62 -20.40
N GLY A 77 -3.92 -6.34 -19.12
CA GLY A 77 -4.04 -7.28 -18.01
C GLY A 77 -3.30 -6.83 -16.76
N GLN A 78 -3.47 -7.59 -15.69
CA GLN A 78 -2.81 -7.34 -14.40
C GLN A 78 -2.21 -8.64 -13.86
N SER A 79 -1.10 -8.52 -13.14
CA SER A 79 -0.43 -9.63 -12.44
C SER A 79 0.18 -9.12 -11.13
N PRO A 80 -0.68 -8.78 -10.14
CA PRO A 80 -0.20 -8.31 -8.84
C PRO A 80 0.52 -9.44 -8.11
N PHE A 81 1.67 -9.13 -7.50
CA PHE A 81 2.40 -10.15 -6.75
C PHE A 81 1.89 -10.30 -5.30
N ALA A 82 1.21 -9.28 -4.77
CA ALA A 82 0.63 -9.30 -3.44
C ALA A 82 -0.75 -8.64 -3.42
N ALA A 83 -1.57 -9.01 -2.42
CA ALA A 83 -2.80 -8.33 -2.09
C ALA A 83 -2.67 -7.62 -0.74
N VAL A 84 -3.38 -6.51 -0.56
CA VAL A 84 -3.44 -5.77 0.72
C VAL A 84 -4.89 -5.59 1.13
N LEU A 85 -5.23 -6.07 2.35
CA LEU A 85 -6.46 -5.70 3.04
C LEU A 85 -6.16 -4.51 3.96
N GLY A 86 -6.49 -3.31 3.51
CA GLY A 86 -6.15 -2.07 4.20
C GLY A 86 -7.35 -1.28 4.70
N CYS A 87 -7.08 -0.25 5.51
CA CYS A 87 -8.09 0.71 5.90
C CYS A 87 -8.44 1.66 4.75
N ALA A 88 -9.71 2.15 4.74
CA ALA A 88 -10.15 3.22 3.85
C ALA A 88 -9.57 4.60 4.20
N ASP A 89 -8.79 4.72 5.28
CA ASP A 89 -8.17 5.98 5.74
C ASP A 89 -7.35 6.63 4.62
N SER A 90 -7.63 7.89 4.32
CA SER A 90 -7.05 8.63 3.20
C SER A 90 -5.53 8.86 3.33
N ARG A 91 -4.98 8.71 4.53
CA ARG A 91 -3.54 8.88 4.83
C ARG A 91 -2.72 7.62 4.53
N VAL A 92 -3.37 6.49 4.24
CA VAL A 92 -2.72 5.21 3.96
C VAL A 92 -3.00 4.81 2.51
N ALA A 93 -1.99 4.95 1.65
CA ALA A 93 -2.03 4.48 0.27
C ALA A 93 -1.03 3.31 0.15
N PRO A 94 -1.49 2.06 0.05
CA PRO A 94 -0.60 0.89 0.08
C PRO A 94 0.49 0.94 -0.98
N GLU A 95 0.18 1.37 -2.20
CA GLU A 95 1.16 1.48 -3.28
C GLU A 95 2.29 2.46 -2.96
N LEU A 96 1.97 3.57 -2.28
CA LEU A 96 2.97 4.54 -1.83
C LEU A 96 3.75 4.01 -0.63
N ALA A 97 3.05 3.51 0.40
CA ALA A 97 3.64 2.99 1.62
C ALA A 97 4.65 1.87 1.38
N PHE A 98 4.43 1.06 0.33
CA PHE A 98 5.33 -0.04 -0.06
C PHE A 98 6.17 0.28 -1.29
N ASP A 99 6.18 1.52 -1.77
CA ASP A 99 6.94 1.92 -2.95
C ASP A 99 6.71 0.96 -4.14
N GLN A 100 5.44 0.65 -4.42
CA GLN A 100 5.01 -0.21 -5.52
C GLN A 100 4.30 0.59 -6.62
N ASN A 101 4.24 0.03 -7.83
CA ASN A 101 3.58 0.69 -8.95
C ASN A 101 2.10 0.26 -9.04
N PRO A 102 1.27 1.01 -9.80
CA PRO A 102 -0.02 0.50 -10.25
C PRO A 102 0.14 -0.88 -10.90
N GLY A 103 -0.72 -1.83 -10.50
CA GLY A 103 -0.69 -3.22 -11.00
C GLY A 103 0.20 -4.18 -10.22
N ASP A 104 1.05 -3.71 -9.31
CA ASP A 104 1.89 -4.57 -8.46
C ASP A 104 1.12 -5.12 -7.25
N LEU A 105 0.13 -4.36 -6.75
CA LEU A 105 -0.71 -4.73 -5.61
C LEU A 105 -2.18 -4.84 -6.00
N PHE A 106 -2.87 -5.83 -5.44
CA PHE A 106 -4.32 -5.97 -5.47
C PHE A 106 -4.88 -5.46 -4.14
N VAL A 107 -5.58 -4.31 -4.13
CA VAL A 107 -5.91 -3.61 -2.90
C VAL A 107 -7.41 -3.67 -2.60
N VAL A 108 -7.76 -4.21 -1.42
CA VAL A 108 -9.11 -4.23 -0.83
C VAL A 108 -9.09 -3.30 0.38
N ARG A 109 -10.06 -2.36 0.47
CA ARG A 109 -10.09 -1.36 1.55
C ARG A 109 -11.47 -1.22 2.17
N VAL A 110 -11.49 -1.25 3.49
CA VAL A 110 -12.68 -0.94 4.30
C VAL A 110 -12.22 -0.21 5.57
N ALA A 111 -13.02 0.71 6.11
CA ALA A 111 -12.66 1.40 7.35
C ALA A 111 -12.43 0.38 8.48
N GLY A 112 -11.20 0.37 9.04
CA GLY A 112 -10.79 -0.60 10.06
C GLY A 112 -10.22 -1.93 9.52
N ASN A 113 -9.93 -2.03 8.23
CA ASN A 113 -9.21 -3.15 7.60
C ASN A 113 -9.64 -4.56 8.05
N PHE A 114 -10.95 -4.81 8.17
CA PHE A 114 -11.49 -6.12 8.53
C PHE A 114 -12.03 -6.87 7.31
N VAL A 115 -12.11 -8.20 7.41
CA VAL A 115 -12.64 -9.06 6.34
C VAL A 115 -14.15 -8.92 6.25
N THR A 116 -14.66 -8.54 5.07
CA THR A 116 -16.07 -8.63 4.70
C THR A 116 -16.28 -9.78 3.72
N THR A 117 -17.53 -10.16 3.46
CA THR A 117 -17.86 -11.21 2.47
C THR A 117 -17.30 -10.86 1.09
N GLU A 118 -17.52 -9.63 0.62
CA GLU A 118 -17.04 -9.14 -0.67
C GLU A 118 -15.52 -8.96 -0.69
N GLY A 119 -14.95 -8.56 0.46
CA GLY A 119 -13.51 -8.48 0.66
C GLY A 119 -12.84 -9.85 0.59
N MET A 120 -13.42 -10.86 1.23
CA MET A 120 -12.96 -12.26 1.14
C MET A 120 -12.98 -12.72 -0.31
N GLY A 121 -14.11 -12.60 -1.01
CA GLY A 121 -14.22 -13.00 -2.42
C GLY A 121 -13.22 -12.27 -3.33
N SER A 122 -12.96 -10.98 -3.07
CA SER A 122 -11.94 -10.22 -3.79
C SER A 122 -10.54 -10.76 -3.54
N LEU A 123 -10.19 -11.09 -2.30
CA LEU A 123 -8.89 -11.65 -1.95
C LEU A 123 -8.71 -13.08 -2.50
N GLU A 124 -9.76 -13.89 -2.50
CA GLU A 124 -9.79 -15.19 -3.17
C GLU A 124 -9.51 -15.04 -4.68
N PHE A 125 -10.16 -14.08 -5.34
CA PHE A 125 -9.91 -13.77 -6.75
C PHE A 125 -8.45 -13.36 -6.98
N GLY A 126 -7.92 -12.46 -6.15
CA GLY A 126 -6.51 -12.06 -6.19
C GLY A 126 -5.55 -13.24 -6.08
N ALA A 127 -5.81 -14.16 -5.15
CA ALA A 127 -4.95 -15.31 -4.91
C ALA A 127 -5.12 -16.43 -5.94
N ALA A 128 -6.36 -16.82 -6.23
CA ALA A 128 -6.63 -18.01 -7.06
C ALA A 128 -6.62 -17.71 -8.56
N VAL A 129 -7.03 -16.50 -8.97
CA VAL A 129 -7.17 -16.14 -10.40
C VAL A 129 -5.98 -15.30 -10.88
N LEU A 130 -5.55 -14.30 -10.07
CA LEU A 130 -4.44 -13.43 -10.45
C LEU A 130 -3.08 -13.94 -9.94
N GLY A 131 -3.07 -14.94 -9.06
CA GLY A 131 -1.85 -15.62 -8.61
C GLY A 131 -1.02 -14.83 -7.60
N THR A 132 -1.62 -13.90 -6.83
CA THR A 132 -0.90 -13.20 -5.75
C THR A 132 -0.28 -14.19 -4.76
N LYS A 133 0.93 -13.90 -4.30
CA LYS A 133 1.72 -14.77 -3.42
C LYS A 133 1.57 -14.42 -1.95
N LEU A 134 1.08 -13.24 -1.65
CA LEU A 134 0.95 -12.72 -0.28
C LEU A 134 -0.36 -11.95 -0.14
N ILE A 135 -1.06 -12.14 0.98
CA ILE A 135 -2.07 -11.21 1.46
C ILE A 135 -1.52 -10.53 2.72
N LEU A 136 -1.43 -9.21 2.71
CA LEU A 136 -1.05 -8.41 3.87
C LEU A 136 -2.28 -7.72 4.46
N VAL A 137 -2.63 -8.03 5.70
CA VAL A 137 -3.62 -7.27 6.48
C VAL A 137 -2.91 -6.06 7.09
N LEU A 138 -3.22 -4.87 6.59
CA LEU A 138 -2.52 -3.64 6.96
C LEU A 138 -3.43 -2.75 7.83
N GLY A 139 -3.18 -2.73 9.14
CA GLY A 139 -3.69 -1.72 10.06
C GLY A 139 -2.82 -0.48 10.06
N HIS A 140 -3.23 0.56 10.80
CA HIS A 140 -2.43 1.78 10.95
C HIS A 140 -2.69 2.45 12.29
N THR A 141 -1.71 3.22 12.79
CA THR A 141 -1.86 4.01 14.01
C THR A 141 -2.97 5.06 13.88
N SER A 142 -3.59 5.43 14.99
CA SER A 142 -4.68 6.43 15.04
C SER A 142 -5.87 6.09 14.12
N CYS A 143 -6.23 4.81 14.00
CA CYS A 143 -7.38 4.38 13.21
C CYS A 143 -8.70 4.74 13.88
N GLY A 144 -9.48 5.63 13.24
CA GLY A 144 -10.75 6.11 13.79
C GLY A 144 -11.78 4.98 14.00
N ALA A 145 -11.84 3.99 13.11
CA ALA A 145 -12.77 2.86 13.24
C ALA A 145 -12.40 1.94 14.42
N VAL A 146 -11.10 1.70 14.65
CA VAL A 146 -10.62 0.94 15.82
C VAL A 146 -10.95 1.69 17.10
N ASN A 147 -10.67 2.99 17.16
CA ASN A 147 -10.97 3.82 18.34
C ASN A 147 -12.47 3.83 18.64
N ALA A 148 -13.32 4.02 17.64
CA ALA A 148 -14.78 3.97 17.79
C ALA A 148 -15.25 2.61 18.32
N THR A 149 -14.61 1.52 17.92
CA THR A 149 -14.94 0.18 18.41
C THR A 149 -14.50 -0.02 19.87
N VAL A 150 -13.31 0.46 20.24
CA VAL A 150 -12.86 0.47 21.64
C VAL A 150 -13.81 1.26 22.53
N ASP A 151 -14.26 2.44 22.08
CA ASP A 151 -15.19 3.28 22.82
C ASP A 151 -16.56 2.61 22.96
N ALA A 152 -17.09 1.99 21.92
CA ALA A 152 -18.33 1.24 21.96
C ALA A 152 -18.27 0.03 22.92
N LEU A 153 -17.13 -0.67 22.98
CA LEU A 153 -16.91 -1.76 23.92
C LEU A 153 -16.83 -1.26 25.39
N ARG A 154 -16.16 -0.13 25.63
CA ARG A 154 -16.07 0.51 26.95
C ARG A 154 -17.41 0.98 27.48
N GLN A 155 -18.22 1.54 26.58
CA GLN A 155 -19.53 2.09 26.95
C GLN A 155 -20.63 1.00 27.01
N GLY A 156 -20.35 -0.22 26.55
CA GLY A 156 -21.36 -1.27 26.41
C GLY A 156 -22.47 -0.92 25.42
N SER A 157 -22.23 0.07 24.55
CA SER A 157 -23.21 0.66 23.63
C SER A 157 -22.57 0.95 22.27
N ASN A 158 -23.34 0.76 21.20
CA ASN A 158 -22.98 1.14 19.84
C ASN A 158 -24.08 2.05 19.28
N ALA A 159 -24.11 3.30 19.77
CA ALA A 159 -25.09 4.31 19.36
C ALA A 159 -24.64 5.15 18.14
N LEU A 160 -23.71 4.63 17.32
CA LEU A 160 -23.23 5.30 16.13
C LEU A 160 -24.30 5.34 15.03
N PRO A 161 -24.37 6.42 14.23
CA PRO A 161 -25.42 6.60 13.25
C PRO A 161 -25.28 5.66 12.04
N GLY A 162 -26.40 5.19 11.52
CA GLY A 162 -26.51 4.48 10.26
C GLY A 162 -25.57 3.26 10.14
N ASN A 163 -24.93 3.13 9.00
CA ASN A 163 -24.06 1.98 8.70
C ASN A 163 -22.73 2.01 9.47
N ILE A 164 -22.37 3.12 10.14
CA ILE A 164 -21.15 3.20 10.97
C ILE A 164 -21.25 2.21 12.13
N ALA A 165 -22.44 2.06 12.73
CA ALA A 165 -22.69 1.05 13.76
C ALA A 165 -22.40 -0.38 13.28
N GLY A 166 -22.66 -0.68 12.00
CA GLY A 166 -22.34 -1.97 11.38
C GLY A 166 -20.84 -2.24 11.31
N LEU A 167 -20.04 -1.23 10.97
CA LEU A 167 -18.58 -1.36 10.95
C LEU A 167 -18.04 -1.72 12.35
N VAL A 168 -18.48 -0.98 13.38
CA VAL A 168 -18.10 -1.24 14.77
C VAL A 168 -18.51 -2.64 15.21
N THR A 169 -19.73 -3.06 14.89
CA THR A 169 -20.22 -4.40 15.21
C THR A 169 -19.35 -5.49 14.58
N ALA A 170 -18.97 -5.33 13.31
CA ALA A 170 -18.15 -6.29 12.59
C ALA A 170 -16.71 -6.38 13.15
N MET A 171 -16.18 -5.29 13.71
CA MET A 171 -14.82 -5.23 14.27
C MET A 171 -14.73 -5.74 15.72
N LYS A 172 -15.86 -5.76 16.47
CA LYS A 172 -15.87 -6.18 17.90
C LYS A 172 -15.12 -7.49 18.16
N PRO A 173 -15.35 -8.59 17.42
CA PRO A 173 -14.67 -9.87 17.69
C PRO A 173 -13.14 -9.79 17.60
N GLY A 174 -12.64 -8.91 16.75
CA GLY A 174 -11.19 -8.69 16.58
C GLY A 174 -10.59 -7.82 17.67
N ILE A 175 -11.36 -6.93 18.28
CA ILE A 175 -10.86 -5.92 19.23
C ILE A 175 -11.13 -6.31 20.68
N GLU A 176 -12.26 -6.98 20.97
CA GLU A 176 -12.66 -7.36 22.32
C GLU A 176 -11.58 -8.08 23.14
N PRO A 177 -10.77 -9.00 22.58
CA PRO A 177 -9.68 -9.64 23.33
C PRO A 177 -8.62 -8.65 23.85
N ALA A 178 -8.48 -7.49 23.22
CA ALA A 178 -7.53 -6.46 23.64
C ALA A 178 -8.03 -5.62 24.82
N MET A 179 -9.33 -5.72 25.19
CA MET A 179 -9.92 -4.90 26.27
C MET A 179 -9.41 -5.32 27.66
N ALA A 180 -8.88 -6.52 27.79
CA ALA A 180 -8.20 -6.97 29.01
C ALA A 180 -6.85 -6.28 29.16
N GLY A 181 -6.61 -5.61 30.30
CA GLY A 181 -5.33 -4.97 30.62
C GLY A 181 -5.39 -3.44 30.69
N PRO A 182 -4.21 -2.74 30.71
CA PRO A 182 -4.13 -1.31 30.89
C PRO A 182 -4.86 -0.50 29.82
N GLY A 183 -5.37 0.67 30.19
CA GLY A 183 -6.00 1.64 29.29
C GLY A 183 -5.01 2.51 28.52
N GLY A 184 -5.50 3.62 27.95
CA GLY A 184 -4.66 4.60 27.25
C GLY A 184 -4.06 4.10 25.94
N ASP A 185 -2.91 4.63 25.59
CA ASP A 185 -2.22 4.34 24.31
C ASP A 185 -1.89 2.86 24.14
N GLU A 186 -1.59 2.17 25.25
CA GLU A 186 -1.32 0.75 25.26
C GLU A 186 -2.55 -0.07 24.82
N LEU A 187 -3.75 0.30 25.26
CA LEU A 187 -4.98 -0.35 24.80
C LEU A 187 -5.19 -0.13 23.30
N THR A 188 -4.98 1.10 22.80
CA THR A 188 -5.13 1.42 21.39
C THR A 188 -4.17 0.55 20.54
N ARG A 189 -2.91 0.45 20.95
CA ARG A 189 -1.94 -0.42 20.25
C ARG A 189 -2.36 -1.89 20.28
N ARG A 190 -2.77 -2.42 21.43
CA ARG A 190 -3.27 -3.80 21.55
C ARG A 190 -4.51 -4.04 20.67
N ALA A 191 -5.45 -3.09 20.61
CA ALA A 191 -6.64 -3.17 19.78
C ALA A 191 -6.29 -3.24 18.29
N LEU A 192 -5.35 -2.43 17.83
CA LEU A 192 -4.85 -2.47 16.46
C LEU A 192 -4.23 -3.83 16.13
N VAL A 193 -3.31 -4.31 16.96
CA VAL A 193 -2.65 -5.62 16.77
C VAL A 193 -3.65 -6.76 16.81
N SER A 194 -4.58 -6.74 17.78
CA SER A 194 -5.63 -7.75 17.92
C SER A 194 -6.53 -7.82 16.67
N ASN A 195 -6.97 -6.65 16.17
CA ASN A 195 -7.78 -6.57 14.95
C ASN A 195 -7.03 -7.15 13.74
N VAL A 196 -5.78 -6.75 13.53
CA VAL A 196 -4.96 -7.27 12.42
C VAL A 196 -4.81 -8.79 12.53
N ARG A 197 -4.42 -9.32 13.68
CA ARG A 197 -4.24 -10.76 13.90
C ARG A 197 -5.55 -11.55 13.76
N HIS A 198 -6.67 -10.97 14.18
CA HIS A 198 -7.98 -11.58 13.98
C HIS A 198 -8.29 -11.77 12.50
N ASN A 199 -8.06 -10.74 11.70
CA ASN A 199 -8.33 -10.78 10.27
C ASN A 199 -7.33 -11.66 9.49
N VAL A 200 -6.07 -11.73 9.92
CA VAL A 200 -5.11 -12.73 9.41
C VAL A 200 -5.65 -14.14 9.63
N ARG A 201 -6.06 -14.48 10.87
CA ARG A 201 -6.64 -15.81 11.17
C ARG A 201 -7.91 -16.08 10.35
N ALA A 202 -8.78 -15.08 10.18
CA ALA A 202 -10.00 -15.24 9.38
C ALA A 202 -9.67 -15.60 7.92
N LEU A 203 -8.67 -14.96 7.32
CA LEU A 203 -8.20 -15.28 5.96
C LEU A 203 -7.54 -16.67 5.89
N GLU A 204 -6.83 -17.09 6.92
CA GLU A 204 -6.16 -18.39 6.97
C GLU A 204 -7.13 -19.56 7.19
N THR A 205 -8.31 -19.32 7.78
CA THR A 205 -9.17 -20.42 8.26
C THR A 205 -10.60 -20.44 7.71
N ALA A 206 -11.10 -19.33 7.18
CA ALA A 206 -12.51 -19.24 6.76
C ALA A 206 -12.73 -19.53 5.26
N SER A 207 -11.67 -19.50 4.44
CA SER A 207 -11.77 -19.74 3.01
C SER A 207 -11.09 -21.06 2.61
N PRO A 208 -11.83 -22.05 2.11
CA PRO A 208 -11.23 -23.28 1.56
C PRO A 208 -10.23 -23.03 0.43
N ILE A 209 -10.46 -21.99 -0.38
CA ILE A 209 -9.57 -21.59 -1.48
C ILE A 209 -8.23 -21.12 -0.93
N LEU A 210 -8.24 -20.16 0.00
CA LEU A 210 -7.02 -19.63 0.59
C LEU A 210 -6.28 -20.70 1.41
N MET A 211 -7.02 -21.50 2.19
CA MET A 211 -6.45 -22.64 2.96
C MET A 211 -5.69 -23.61 2.04
N GLY A 212 -6.27 -23.94 0.89
CA GLY A 212 -5.63 -24.81 -0.09
C GLY A 212 -4.33 -24.23 -0.66
N LEU A 213 -4.31 -22.94 -0.98
CA LEU A 213 -3.11 -22.25 -1.47
C LEU A 213 -2.03 -22.16 -0.39
N ILE A 214 -2.43 -21.87 0.86
CA ILE A 214 -1.51 -21.81 2.00
C ILE A 214 -0.89 -23.20 2.28
N ALA A 215 -1.70 -24.26 2.26
CA ALA A 215 -1.22 -25.63 2.47
C ALA A 215 -0.17 -26.05 1.43
N ARG A 216 -0.30 -25.59 0.19
CA ARG A 216 0.67 -25.81 -0.89
C ARG A 216 1.85 -24.85 -0.87
N ARG A 217 1.92 -23.90 0.08
CA ARG A 217 2.94 -22.84 0.17
C ARG A 217 2.96 -21.90 -1.05
N GLU A 218 1.85 -21.77 -1.73
CA GLU A 218 1.68 -20.88 -2.87
C GLU A 218 1.23 -19.48 -2.43
N LEU A 219 0.67 -19.36 -1.22
CA LEU A 219 0.18 -18.14 -0.60
C LEU A 219 0.64 -18.06 0.86
N ALA A 220 0.93 -16.85 1.34
CA ALA A 220 1.01 -16.54 2.76
C ALA A 220 0.06 -15.41 3.13
N VAL A 221 -0.39 -15.38 4.38
CA VAL A 221 -1.11 -14.25 4.98
C VAL A 221 -0.25 -13.68 6.09
N ARG A 222 -0.08 -12.36 6.13
CA ARG A 222 0.71 -11.66 7.15
C ARG A 222 -0.05 -10.43 7.65
N GLY A 223 0.30 -9.99 8.85
CA GLY A 223 -0.22 -8.76 9.44
C GLY A 223 0.85 -7.70 9.58
N GLY A 224 0.46 -6.43 9.43
CA GLY A 224 1.34 -5.29 9.66
C GLY A 224 0.58 -4.08 10.14
N ILE A 225 1.28 -3.17 10.81
CA ILE A 225 0.75 -1.88 11.25
C ILE A 225 1.62 -0.77 10.67
N TYR A 226 0.98 0.09 9.89
CA TYR A 226 1.57 1.30 9.33
C TYR A 226 1.51 2.42 10.37
N ASP A 227 2.65 2.99 10.68
CA ASP A 227 2.75 4.17 11.54
C ASP A 227 2.64 5.45 10.70
N LEU A 228 1.59 6.23 10.99
CA LEU A 228 1.29 7.46 10.23
C LEU A 228 2.36 8.55 10.38
N ALA A 229 3.11 8.56 11.48
CA ALA A 229 4.10 9.59 11.74
C ALA A 229 5.44 9.31 11.05
N THR A 230 5.80 8.02 10.96
CA THR A 230 7.12 7.60 10.44
C THR A 230 7.06 6.97 9.05
N GLY A 231 5.87 6.61 8.57
CA GLY A 231 5.70 5.85 7.33
C GLY A 231 6.18 4.40 7.39
N ARG A 232 6.59 3.91 8.56
CA ARG A 232 7.10 2.55 8.75
C ARG A 232 5.97 1.55 8.95
N VAL A 233 6.18 0.34 8.46
CA VAL A 233 5.31 -0.82 8.72
C VAL A 233 6.04 -1.78 9.64
N GLU A 234 5.41 -2.11 10.77
CA GLU A 234 5.83 -3.17 11.68
C GLU A 234 4.98 -4.42 11.41
N LEU A 235 5.62 -5.57 11.20
CA LEU A 235 4.93 -6.86 11.08
C LEU A 235 4.49 -7.37 12.46
N VAL A 236 3.28 -7.97 12.55
CA VAL A 236 2.66 -8.38 13.82
C VAL A 236 2.08 -9.78 13.79
#